data_38f77c9b31b89335b20e79718524efde
#
_entry.id   38f77c9b31b89335b20e79718524efde
#
_cell.length_a   1.000
_cell.length_b   1.000
_cell.length_c   1.000
_cell.angle_alpha   90.00
_cell.angle_beta   90.00
_cell.angle_gamma   90.00
#
_symmetry.space_group_name_H-M   'P 1'
#
loop_
_entity.id
_entity.type
_entity.pdbx_description
1 polymer ?
#
loop_
_entity_poly.entity_id
_entity_poly.type
_entity_poly.pdbx_seq_one_letter_code
_entity_poly.pdbx_strand_id
1 'polypeptide(L)'
;MKIEVNLDNNRLPDKYTRHAAVEYMEHDFPVVSFPFSIKDVPAGTKEIAFALTDLDSIPVCGFEWIHWLVAGLDGHDVDVPEDSSRNNPLNWTQGYNSSAGHIYDMKDQPISQHYMGPKPPSGVHDYTLTVYALNTKLNFNDGFWYNELIHNMAGHIIEKVKIDLPVENN
;
A
#
# COMPACT_ATOMS: atom_id res chain seq x y z
N MET A 1 -2.50 -9.22 15.77
CA MET A 1 -2.80 -8.02 14.96
C MET A 1 -3.78 -8.35 13.85
N LYS A 2 -4.65 -7.45 13.47
CA LYS A 2 -5.62 -7.63 12.36
C LYS A 2 -5.77 -6.36 11.54
N ILE A 3 -6.14 -6.52 10.27
CA ILE A 3 -6.47 -5.43 9.35
C ILE A 3 -7.98 -5.44 9.13
N GLU A 4 -8.62 -4.29 9.23
CA GLU A 4 -10.04 -4.12 8.96
C GLU A 4 -10.21 -3.12 7.81
N VAL A 5 -10.81 -3.57 6.70
CA VAL A 5 -11.13 -2.75 5.52
C VAL A 5 -12.61 -2.85 5.25
N ASN A 6 -13.26 -1.72 5.00
CA ASN A 6 -14.65 -1.72 4.58
C ASN A 6 -14.73 -2.10 3.09
N LEU A 7 -15.21 -3.30 2.82
CA LEU A 7 -15.42 -3.81 1.47
C LEU A 7 -16.89 -3.68 1.07
N ASP A 8 -17.13 -3.37 -0.20
CA ASP A 8 -18.45 -3.42 -0.82
C ASP A 8 -18.60 -4.75 -1.56
N ASN A 9 -19.55 -5.59 -1.13
CA ASN A 9 -19.74 -6.94 -1.69
C ASN A 9 -18.44 -7.77 -1.77
N ASN A 10 -17.60 -7.71 -0.72
CA ASN A 10 -16.29 -8.35 -0.63
C ASN A 10 -15.24 -7.81 -1.63
N ARG A 11 -15.40 -6.60 -2.14
CA ARG A 11 -14.48 -5.92 -3.04
C ARG A 11 -14.09 -4.56 -2.52
N LEU A 12 -12.93 -4.06 -2.95
CA LEU A 12 -12.55 -2.70 -2.67
C LEU A 12 -13.51 -1.75 -3.41
N PRO A 13 -14.10 -0.73 -2.72
CA PRO A 13 -15.03 0.19 -3.34
C PRO A 13 -14.45 0.91 -4.57
N ASP A 14 -15.30 1.16 -5.57
CA ASP A 14 -14.95 1.74 -6.88
C ASP A 14 -14.11 3.00 -6.79
N LYS A 15 -14.40 3.87 -5.82
CA LYS A 15 -13.67 5.12 -5.58
C LYS A 15 -12.15 4.96 -5.49
N TYR A 16 -11.68 3.81 -5.03
CA TYR A 16 -10.26 3.52 -4.81
C TYR A 16 -9.63 2.69 -5.92
N THR A 17 -10.37 2.42 -6.98
CA THR A 17 -10.00 1.50 -8.06
C THR A 17 -10.11 2.16 -9.42
N ARG A 18 -9.83 1.41 -10.48
CA ARG A 18 -10.01 1.84 -11.89
C ARG A 18 -11.38 2.40 -12.22
N HIS A 19 -12.39 2.11 -11.40
CA HIS A 19 -13.77 2.56 -11.58
C HIS A 19 -14.04 3.93 -10.93
N ALA A 20 -13.02 4.55 -10.34
CA ALA A 20 -13.13 5.85 -9.71
C ALA A 20 -13.54 6.94 -10.72
N ALA A 21 -14.25 7.96 -10.21
CA ALA A 21 -14.58 9.13 -11.01
C ALA A 21 -13.30 9.92 -11.39
N VAL A 22 -13.35 10.66 -12.48
CA VAL A 22 -12.18 11.36 -13.08
C VAL A 22 -11.47 12.28 -12.09
N GLU A 23 -12.21 12.93 -11.18
CA GLU A 23 -11.65 13.80 -10.14
C GLU A 23 -10.78 13.06 -9.09
N TYR A 24 -10.84 11.72 -9.05
CA TYR A 24 -10.03 10.86 -8.18
C TYR A 24 -8.89 10.17 -8.93
N MET A 25 -8.65 10.57 -10.18
CA MET A 25 -7.63 10.01 -11.06
C MET A 25 -6.48 10.99 -11.30
N GLU A 26 -5.27 10.47 -11.42
CA GLU A 26 -4.08 11.18 -11.89
C GLU A 26 -3.30 10.24 -12.83
N HIS A 27 -2.86 10.74 -13.99
CA HIS A 27 -2.22 9.90 -15.02
C HIS A 27 -2.99 8.61 -15.33
N ASP A 28 -4.34 8.68 -15.33
CA ASP A 28 -5.23 7.53 -15.55
C ASP A 28 -5.17 6.44 -14.45
N PHE A 29 -4.65 6.76 -13.27
CA PHE A 29 -4.65 5.89 -12.09
C PHE A 29 -5.45 6.51 -10.95
N PRO A 30 -6.21 5.70 -10.18
CA PRO A 30 -6.86 6.17 -8.97
C PRO A 30 -5.80 6.53 -7.91
N VAL A 31 -5.95 7.70 -7.29
CA VAL A 31 -4.96 8.24 -6.34
C VAL A 31 -5.49 8.46 -4.93
N VAL A 32 -6.79 8.27 -4.72
CA VAL A 32 -7.40 8.35 -3.38
C VAL A 32 -7.18 7.02 -2.68
N SER A 33 -6.38 7.00 -1.62
CA SER A 33 -6.16 5.79 -0.84
C SER A 33 -7.37 5.46 0.04
N PHE A 34 -7.70 4.15 0.13
CA PHE A 34 -8.81 3.67 0.94
C PHE A 34 -8.51 3.77 2.45
N PRO A 35 -9.55 3.99 3.29
CA PRO A 35 -9.41 3.94 4.73
C PRO A 35 -9.35 2.49 5.22
N PHE A 36 -8.58 2.25 6.29
CA PHE A 36 -8.52 0.96 6.96
C PHE A 36 -8.04 1.12 8.40
N SER A 37 -8.21 0.07 9.21
CA SER A 37 -7.74 0.05 10.58
C SER A 37 -6.76 -1.09 10.81
N ILE A 38 -5.76 -0.84 11.66
CA ILE A 38 -4.85 -1.85 12.20
C ILE A 38 -5.15 -1.95 13.68
N LYS A 39 -5.57 -3.13 14.14
CA LYS A 39 -6.02 -3.38 15.51
C LYS A 39 -5.26 -4.55 16.15
N ASP A 40 -5.29 -4.60 17.46
CA ASP A 40 -4.63 -5.64 18.27
C ASP A 40 -3.12 -5.71 17.96
N VAL A 41 -2.46 -4.57 17.87
CA VAL A 41 -1.02 -4.46 17.61
C VAL A 41 -0.24 -5.08 18.77
N PRO A 42 0.70 -6.02 18.52
CA PRO A 42 1.37 -6.75 19.58
C PRO A 42 2.24 -5.85 20.47
N ALA A 43 2.33 -6.19 21.73
CA ALA A 43 3.19 -5.48 22.69
C ALA A 43 4.66 -5.53 22.24
N GLY A 44 5.38 -4.44 22.43
CA GLY A 44 6.79 -4.30 22.01
C GLY A 44 6.97 -3.79 20.59
N THR A 45 5.87 -3.57 19.84
CA THR A 45 5.92 -2.89 18.55
C THR A 45 6.38 -1.45 18.73
N LYS A 46 7.41 -1.05 17.97
CA LYS A 46 7.94 0.31 17.93
C LYS A 46 7.56 1.06 16.68
N GLU A 47 7.32 0.32 15.60
CA GLU A 47 6.93 0.86 14.30
C GLU A 47 6.04 -0.14 13.56
N ILE A 48 5.13 0.39 12.77
CA ILE A 48 4.36 -0.35 11.79
C ILE A 48 4.76 0.12 10.39
N ALA A 49 4.95 -0.84 9.49
CA ALA A 49 5.11 -0.62 8.06
C ALA A 49 4.08 -1.43 7.29
N PHE A 50 3.75 -1.01 6.07
CA PHE A 50 2.88 -1.81 5.21
C PHE A 50 3.22 -1.67 3.73
N ALA A 51 2.79 -2.67 2.96
CA ALA A 51 2.87 -2.69 1.51
C ALA A 51 1.54 -3.16 0.91
N LEU A 52 1.07 -2.48 -0.13
CA LEU A 52 0.00 -2.94 -1.00
C LEU A 52 0.63 -3.42 -2.31
N THR A 53 0.42 -4.69 -2.66
CA THR A 53 1.04 -5.31 -3.84
C THR A 53 0.01 -6.11 -4.64
N ASP A 54 0.28 -6.29 -5.92
CA ASP A 54 -0.48 -7.12 -6.85
C ASP A 54 0.42 -8.24 -7.40
N LEU A 55 0.22 -9.46 -6.90
CA LEU A 55 0.95 -10.65 -7.37
C LEU A 55 0.39 -11.16 -8.70
N ASP A 56 -0.89 -10.92 -8.97
CA ASP A 56 -1.57 -11.32 -10.22
C ASP A 56 -1.11 -10.49 -11.42
N SER A 57 -0.34 -9.43 -11.19
CA SER A 57 0.35 -8.66 -12.22
C SER A 57 1.50 -9.43 -12.89
N ILE A 58 2.03 -10.51 -12.30
CA ILE A 58 3.19 -11.25 -12.84
C ILE A 58 2.95 -11.73 -14.27
N PRO A 59 1.82 -12.36 -14.65
CA PRO A 59 1.56 -12.73 -16.03
C PRO A 59 1.43 -11.55 -16.99
N VAL A 60 1.17 -10.34 -16.47
CA VAL A 60 0.95 -9.12 -17.24
C VAL A 60 2.25 -8.39 -17.54
N CYS A 61 3.07 -8.12 -16.50
CA CYS A 61 4.27 -7.30 -16.63
C CYS A 61 5.58 -8.02 -16.25
N GLY A 62 5.51 -9.26 -15.74
CA GLY A 62 6.67 -10.08 -15.41
C GLY A 62 7.14 -9.98 -13.96
N PHE A 63 6.49 -9.15 -13.11
CA PHE A 63 6.84 -8.95 -11.70
C PHE A 63 5.60 -8.58 -10.88
N GLU A 64 5.71 -8.76 -9.53
CA GLU A 64 4.73 -8.28 -8.57
C GLU A 64 4.69 -6.75 -8.58
N TRP A 65 3.51 -6.16 -8.83
CA TRP A 65 3.36 -4.71 -8.85
C TRP A 65 3.19 -4.15 -7.45
N ILE A 66 3.97 -3.13 -7.14
CA ILE A 66 3.92 -2.41 -5.88
C ILE A 66 3.03 -1.18 -6.07
N HIS A 67 1.95 -1.10 -5.29
CA HIS A 67 0.95 -0.03 -5.37
C HIS A 67 1.15 1.05 -4.31
N TRP A 68 1.61 0.67 -3.10
CA TRP A 68 1.78 1.61 -2.01
C TRP A 68 2.74 1.04 -0.96
N LEU A 69 3.72 1.83 -0.54
CA LEU A 69 4.67 1.49 0.51
C LEU A 69 4.67 2.57 1.58
N VAL A 70 4.56 2.15 2.85
CA VAL A 70 4.60 3.05 4.01
C VAL A 70 5.46 2.46 5.11
N ALA A 71 6.22 3.33 5.78
CA ALA A 71 6.97 3.03 6.99
C ALA A 71 6.84 4.21 7.98
N GLY A 72 7.18 4.00 9.24
CA GLY A 72 7.21 5.08 10.23
C GLY A 72 5.90 5.33 10.97
N LEU A 73 4.89 4.43 10.87
CA LEU A 73 3.72 4.50 11.74
C LEU A 73 4.09 4.09 13.17
N ASP A 74 3.50 4.77 14.16
CA ASP A 74 3.70 4.42 15.55
C ASP A 74 3.16 3.01 15.87
N GLY A 75 3.84 2.30 16.79
CA GLY A 75 3.61 0.90 17.11
C GLY A 75 2.38 0.63 17.99
N HIS A 76 1.22 1.19 17.65
CA HIS A 76 -0.04 1.00 18.37
C HIS A 76 -1.21 0.90 17.37
N ASP A 77 -2.39 0.56 17.87
CA ASP A 77 -3.61 0.53 17.06
C ASP A 77 -3.82 1.87 16.37
N VAL A 78 -4.14 1.83 15.07
CA VAL A 78 -4.30 3.03 14.25
C VAL A 78 -5.46 2.89 13.29
N ASP A 79 -6.19 3.98 13.11
CA ASP A 79 -7.17 4.16 12.04
C ASP A 79 -6.52 5.02 10.95
N VAL A 80 -6.36 4.46 9.76
CA VAL A 80 -5.81 5.15 8.58
C VAL A 80 -6.98 5.81 7.84
N PRO A 81 -7.07 7.15 7.82
CA PRO A 81 -8.16 7.84 7.14
C PRO A 81 -8.11 7.69 5.62
N GLU A 82 -9.24 7.96 4.97
CA GLU A 82 -9.30 8.08 3.52
C GLU A 82 -8.30 9.14 3.02
N ASP A 83 -7.72 8.91 1.85
CA ASP A 83 -6.78 9.82 1.17
C ASP A 83 -5.51 10.15 1.97
N SER A 84 -5.15 9.27 2.91
CA SER A 84 -3.96 9.45 3.75
C SER A 84 -2.66 9.42 2.95
N SER A 85 -2.64 8.80 1.79
CA SER A 85 -1.44 8.77 0.94
C SER A 85 -1.04 10.18 0.47
N ARG A 86 -1.99 11.01 0.06
CA ARG A 86 -1.70 12.37 -0.40
C ARG A 86 -1.62 13.39 0.74
N ASN A 87 -2.46 13.23 1.77
CA ASN A 87 -2.59 14.19 2.87
C ASN A 87 -1.64 13.93 4.04
N ASN A 88 -1.11 12.73 4.17
CA ASN A 88 -0.18 12.25 5.20
C ASN A 88 -0.53 12.70 6.65
N PRO A 89 -1.75 12.48 7.15
CA PRO A 89 -2.18 12.96 8.48
C PRO A 89 -1.49 12.23 9.62
N LEU A 90 -0.86 11.08 9.34
CA LEU A 90 -0.17 10.24 10.32
C LEU A 90 1.36 10.43 10.31
N ASN A 91 1.83 11.35 9.48
CA ASN A 91 3.24 11.77 9.42
C ASN A 91 4.23 10.60 9.21
N TRP A 92 3.87 9.68 8.34
CA TRP A 92 4.68 8.54 7.91
C TRP A 92 5.62 8.89 6.76
N THR A 93 6.49 7.95 6.36
CA THR A 93 7.28 8.01 5.12
C THR A 93 6.69 7.07 4.07
N GLN A 94 6.78 7.46 2.79
CA GLN A 94 6.29 6.67 1.67
C GLN A 94 7.42 6.27 0.72
N GLY A 95 7.41 5.00 0.34
CA GLY A 95 8.35 4.45 -0.63
C GLY A 95 7.85 4.58 -2.07
N TYR A 96 8.73 4.26 -3.01
CA TYR A 96 8.38 4.20 -4.43
C TYR A 96 7.48 3.01 -4.74
N ASN A 97 6.44 3.24 -5.53
CA ASN A 97 5.68 2.19 -6.18
C ASN A 97 6.33 1.76 -7.50
N SER A 98 5.76 0.76 -8.19
CA SER A 98 6.37 0.17 -9.40
C SER A 98 6.49 1.14 -10.58
N SER A 99 5.71 2.24 -10.61
CA SER A 99 5.81 3.24 -11.69
C SER A 99 7.11 4.02 -11.67
N ALA A 100 7.79 4.11 -10.51
CA ALA A 100 9.11 4.72 -10.38
C ALA A 100 10.23 3.87 -11.02
N GLY A 101 9.96 2.60 -11.29
CA GLY A 101 10.94 1.70 -11.91
C GLY A 101 11.35 2.15 -13.30
N HIS A 102 12.59 1.83 -13.69
CA HIS A 102 13.19 2.27 -14.96
C HIS A 102 12.36 1.94 -16.21
N ILE A 103 11.53 0.88 -16.16
CA ILE A 103 10.68 0.50 -17.30
C ILE A 103 9.57 1.52 -17.56
N TYR A 104 9.03 2.14 -16.49
CA TYR A 104 7.92 3.10 -16.56
C TYR A 104 8.37 4.56 -16.48
N ASP A 105 9.54 4.78 -15.88
CA ASP A 105 10.27 6.05 -15.82
C ASP A 105 9.44 7.23 -15.25
N MET A 106 8.56 6.97 -14.28
CA MET A 106 7.73 7.99 -13.63
C MET A 106 8.30 8.45 -12.28
N LYS A 107 9.58 8.19 -12.00
CA LYS A 107 10.19 8.45 -10.68
C LYS A 107 10.06 9.91 -10.22
N ASP A 108 10.11 10.86 -11.15
CA ASP A 108 10.00 12.28 -10.87
C ASP A 108 8.55 12.77 -10.75
N GLN A 109 7.56 11.88 -10.91
CA GLN A 109 6.15 12.21 -10.75
C GLN A 109 5.69 11.93 -9.31
N PRO A 110 4.91 12.82 -8.67
CA PRO A 110 4.44 12.61 -7.29
C PRO A 110 3.74 11.26 -7.08
N ILE A 111 2.95 10.80 -8.05
CA ILE A 111 2.23 9.52 -8.01
C ILE A 111 3.15 8.32 -7.76
N SER A 112 4.43 8.39 -8.11
CA SER A 112 5.39 7.30 -7.92
C SER A 112 5.74 7.03 -6.45
N GLN A 113 5.46 7.97 -5.54
CA GLN A 113 5.66 7.86 -4.09
C GLN A 113 4.35 7.85 -3.28
N HIS A 114 3.22 7.70 -3.97
CA HIS A 114 1.89 7.69 -3.37
C HIS A 114 1.17 6.38 -3.68
N TYR A 115 -0.02 6.25 -3.12
CA TYR A 115 -0.95 5.21 -3.52
C TYR A 115 -1.27 5.34 -5.01
N MET A 116 -0.96 4.31 -5.77
CA MET A 116 -1.40 4.10 -7.14
C MET A 116 -2.43 2.98 -7.11
N GLY A 117 -3.70 3.31 -7.24
CA GLY A 117 -4.78 2.36 -6.97
C GLY A 117 -4.87 1.22 -7.96
N PRO A 118 -5.63 0.19 -7.59
CA PRO A 118 -5.90 -1.00 -8.39
C PRO A 118 -6.45 -0.69 -9.78
N LYS A 119 -5.80 -1.28 -10.79
CA LYS A 119 -6.23 -1.17 -12.20
C LYS A 119 -5.93 -2.46 -12.96
N PRO A 120 -6.60 -3.59 -12.62
CA PRO A 120 -6.33 -4.86 -13.29
C PRO A 120 -6.65 -4.75 -14.79
N PRO A 121 -5.81 -5.27 -15.70
CA PRO A 121 -6.04 -5.19 -17.14
C PRO A 121 -7.14 -6.15 -17.62
N SER A 122 -7.37 -7.24 -16.89
CA SER A 122 -8.39 -8.24 -17.18
C SER A 122 -8.72 -9.06 -15.94
N GLY A 123 -9.95 -9.61 -15.86
CA GLY A 123 -10.36 -10.51 -14.80
C GLY A 123 -10.45 -9.84 -13.43
N VAL A 124 -10.12 -10.61 -12.40
CA VAL A 124 -10.02 -10.18 -11.00
C VAL A 124 -8.57 -10.33 -10.58
N HIS A 125 -8.00 -9.29 -9.96
CA HIS A 125 -6.73 -9.37 -9.25
C HIS A 125 -6.95 -9.20 -7.76
N ASP A 126 -6.20 -9.94 -6.94
CA ASP A 126 -6.15 -9.79 -5.50
C ASP A 126 -5.02 -8.84 -5.12
N TYR A 127 -5.40 -7.64 -4.65
CA TYR A 127 -4.44 -6.66 -4.13
C TYR A 127 -4.19 -6.95 -2.66
N THR A 128 -3.00 -7.42 -2.33
CA THR A 128 -2.65 -7.84 -0.97
C THR A 128 -2.11 -6.65 -0.16
N LEU A 129 -2.84 -6.24 0.88
CA LEU A 129 -2.32 -5.33 1.91
C LEU A 129 -1.63 -6.16 2.99
N THR A 130 -0.32 -6.00 3.11
CA THR A 130 0.50 -6.66 4.15
C THR A 130 0.97 -5.64 5.16
N VAL A 131 0.70 -5.88 6.44
CA VAL A 131 1.10 -5.02 7.56
C VAL A 131 2.11 -5.74 8.44
N TYR A 132 3.17 -5.05 8.82
CA TYR A 132 4.29 -5.54 9.61
C TYR A 132 4.39 -4.76 10.92
N ALA A 133 4.36 -5.46 12.06
CA ALA A 133 4.67 -4.91 13.38
C ALA A 133 6.16 -5.16 13.68
N LEU A 134 6.92 -4.10 13.96
CA LEU A 134 8.37 -4.15 14.08
C LEU A 134 8.83 -3.80 15.49
N ASN A 135 9.86 -4.51 16.00
CA ASN A 135 10.48 -4.20 17.29
C ASN A 135 11.56 -3.10 17.20
N THR A 136 11.70 -2.45 16.07
CA THR A 136 12.66 -1.38 15.82
C THR A 136 12.03 -0.25 15.01
N LYS A 137 12.68 0.91 14.94
CA LYS A 137 12.37 1.98 13.99
C LYS A 137 13.33 1.90 12.80
N LEU A 138 12.78 2.00 11.59
CA LEU A 138 13.54 1.85 10.34
C LEU A 138 14.24 3.15 9.92
N ASN A 139 13.71 4.31 10.34
CA ASN A 139 14.27 5.64 10.05
C ASN A 139 14.45 5.91 8.54
N PHE A 140 13.49 5.50 7.71
CA PHE A 140 13.48 5.82 6.29
C PHE A 140 13.16 7.30 6.04
N ASN A 141 13.69 7.81 4.94
CA ASN A 141 13.19 9.01 4.27
C ASN A 141 12.23 8.59 3.15
N ASP A 142 11.43 9.54 2.66
CA ASP A 142 10.59 9.31 1.47
C ASP A 142 11.41 8.82 0.27
N GLY A 143 10.81 7.95 -0.53
CA GLY A 143 11.44 7.40 -1.73
C GLY A 143 12.32 6.18 -1.47
N PHE A 144 12.08 5.44 -0.38
CA PHE A 144 12.69 4.12 -0.21
C PHE A 144 12.05 3.08 -1.15
N TRP A 145 12.79 2.00 -1.43
CA TRP A 145 12.31 0.90 -2.28
C TRP A 145 11.82 -0.29 -1.45
N TYR A 146 10.97 -1.12 -2.04
CA TYR A 146 10.40 -2.29 -1.35
C TYR A 146 11.48 -3.30 -0.91
N ASN A 147 12.50 -3.53 -1.73
CA ASN A 147 13.63 -4.39 -1.33
C ASN A 147 14.38 -3.82 -0.12
N GLU A 148 14.53 -2.49 0.00
CA GLU A 148 15.13 -1.86 1.18
C GLU A 148 14.26 -2.08 2.41
N LEU A 149 12.92 -1.92 2.29
CA LEU A 149 11.97 -2.21 3.35
C LEU A 149 12.13 -3.66 3.84
N ILE A 150 12.08 -4.63 2.93
CA ILE A 150 12.22 -6.05 3.25
C ILE A 150 13.56 -6.36 3.94
N HIS A 151 14.68 -5.83 3.43
CA HIS A 151 15.99 -6.07 4.00
C HIS A 151 16.13 -5.47 5.40
N ASN A 152 15.62 -4.25 5.61
CA ASN A 152 15.71 -3.58 6.92
C ASN A 152 14.74 -4.15 7.97
N MET A 153 13.63 -4.76 7.56
CA MET A 153 12.72 -5.46 8.47
C MET A 153 13.23 -6.85 8.90
N ALA A 154 14.24 -7.41 8.21
CA ALA A 154 14.71 -8.76 8.47
C ALA A 154 15.21 -8.91 9.91
N GLY A 155 14.65 -9.88 10.65
CA GLY A 155 14.96 -10.11 12.08
C GLY A 155 14.27 -9.15 13.06
N HIS A 156 13.44 -8.21 12.56
CA HIS A 156 12.74 -7.22 13.38
C HIS A 156 11.22 -7.37 13.37
N ILE A 157 10.66 -8.30 12.62
CA ILE A 157 9.23 -8.52 12.52
C ILE A 157 8.75 -9.28 13.76
N ILE A 158 7.86 -8.66 14.56
CA ILE A 158 7.14 -9.30 15.66
C ILE A 158 5.97 -10.11 15.10
N GLU A 159 5.18 -9.49 14.22
CA GLU A 159 4.02 -10.08 13.59
C GLU A 159 3.81 -9.50 12.19
N LYS A 160 3.27 -10.34 11.30
CA LYS A 160 2.86 -9.96 9.96
C LYS A 160 1.46 -10.48 9.68
N VAL A 161 0.56 -9.63 9.23
CA VAL A 161 -0.79 -9.99 8.78
C VAL A 161 -1.04 -9.46 7.38
N LYS A 162 -1.96 -10.10 6.67
CA LYS A 162 -2.35 -9.68 5.33
C LYS A 162 -3.86 -9.80 5.11
N ILE A 163 -4.37 -9.01 4.19
CA ILE A 163 -5.73 -9.12 3.66
C ILE A 163 -5.67 -8.95 2.14
N ASP A 164 -6.42 -9.76 1.43
CA ASP A 164 -6.57 -9.64 -0.01
C ASP A 164 -7.80 -8.79 -0.33
N LEU A 165 -7.65 -7.86 -1.25
CA LEU A 165 -8.64 -6.87 -1.66
C LEU A 165 -8.96 -7.09 -3.14
N PRO A 166 -9.98 -7.89 -3.48
CA PRO A 166 -10.30 -8.19 -4.86
C PRO A 166 -10.80 -6.95 -5.62
N VAL A 167 -10.30 -6.76 -6.85
CA VAL A 167 -10.77 -5.74 -7.79
C VAL A 167 -10.95 -6.36 -9.16
N GLU A 168 -12.10 -6.11 -9.78
CA GLU A 168 -12.40 -6.55 -11.14
C GLU A 168 -12.01 -5.50 -12.19
N ASN A 169 -11.74 -6.01 -13.39
CA ASN A 169 -11.53 -5.17 -14.58
C ASN A 169 -12.84 -4.51 -15.08
N ASN A 170 -14.00 -5.16 -14.89
CA ASN A 170 -15.32 -4.74 -15.44
C ASN A 170 -16.19 -4.12 -14.39
#